data_8d05c7ef9f7ee7dc9578e557efa7a9e9
#
_entry.id   8d05c7ef9f7ee7dc9578e557efa7a9e9
#
_cell.length_a   1.000
_cell.length_b   1.000
_cell.length_c   1.000
_cell.angle_alpha   90.00
_cell.angle_beta   90.00
_cell.angle_gamma   90.00
#
_symmetry.space_group_name_H-M   'P 1'
#
loop_
_entity.id
_entity.type
_entity.pdbx_description
1 polymer ?
#
loop_
_entity_poly.entity_id
_entity_poly.type
_entity_poly.pdbx_seq_one_letter_code
_entity_poly.pdbx_strand_id
1 'polypeptide(L)'
;MDAISDPLIRDCVVMAGAQVGKTEMLLNVIGFHVGQDPAPMLVVQPTLEMAQSFSKDRLAPMLRDTPNLKGKVKDPRARDANNTTTHKVFPGGHVSLVGSNSPSGLASRPIRIVLCDEVDRYPASAGSEGDPVQLARKRSATFWNRKIVMVSTPTNKGASRIENAFEESDKRFYYVPCPDCHHEQKLKWSNVQWEKDKPETACYVCEECGSAWDDPKRYRAVRLGKWKATDEFKGVAGFHISGIYSSWTPLADAVRDFLSAKKMPETLRVWTNVYLAETWEDQGERVDDYAVAERA
;
A
#
# COMPACT_ATOMS: atom_id res chain seq x y z
N MET A 1 5.23 3.88 10.40
CA MET A 1 5.32 3.11 11.67
C MET A 1 4.69 3.84 12.83
N ASP A 2 4.93 5.14 12.98
CA ASP A 2 4.40 5.94 14.12
C ASP A 2 2.89 5.81 14.29
N ALA A 3 2.12 5.92 13.17
CA ALA A 3 0.66 5.74 13.21
C ALA A 3 0.22 4.34 13.71
N ILE A 4 1.03 3.31 13.49
CA ILE A 4 0.73 1.94 13.95
C ILE A 4 1.01 1.81 15.46
N SER A 5 2.01 2.52 15.96
CA SER A 5 2.35 2.54 17.38
C SER A 5 1.48 3.52 18.19
N ASP A 6 0.78 4.45 17.55
CA ASP A 6 -0.11 5.42 18.21
C ASP A 6 -1.40 4.72 18.72
N PRO A 7 -1.67 4.72 20.04
CA PRO A 7 -2.85 4.06 20.59
C PRO A 7 -4.17 4.69 20.15
N LEU A 8 -4.18 5.94 19.71
CA LEU A 8 -5.38 6.64 19.25
C LEU A 8 -5.79 6.23 17.82
N ILE A 9 -4.86 5.71 17.02
CA ILE A 9 -5.11 5.28 15.65
C ILE A 9 -5.42 3.79 15.65
N ARG A 10 -6.65 3.42 15.31
CA ARG A 10 -7.08 2.02 15.18
C ARG A 10 -6.88 1.47 13.78
N ASP A 11 -7.19 2.28 12.79
CA ASP A 11 -7.17 1.89 11.37
C ASP A 11 -6.10 2.69 10.63
N CYS A 12 -5.23 1.98 9.91
CA CYS A 12 -4.24 2.54 9.01
C CYS A 12 -4.53 2.09 7.59
N VAL A 13 -4.72 3.02 6.68
CA VAL A 13 -4.99 2.79 5.27
C VAL A 13 -3.82 3.29 4.46
N VAL A 14 -3.24 2.44 3.60
CA VAL A 14 -2.11 2.81 2.75
C VAL A 14 -2.45 2.54 1.29
N MET A 15 -2.89 3.57 0.61
CA MET A 15 -3.11 3.58 -0.84
C MET A 15 -1.80 3.95 -1.52
N ALA A 16 -1.14 2.99 -2.14
CA ALA A 16 0.23 3.17 -2.58
C ALA A 16 0.53 2.48 -3.91
N GLY A 17 1.42 3.08 -4.70
CA GLY A 17 1.91 2.48 -5.93
C GLY A 17 2.67 1.17 -5.70
N ALA A 18 3.01 0.49 -6.79
CA ALA A 18 3.91 -0.66 -6.71
C ALA A 18 5.34 -0.21 -6.37
N GLN A 19 6.12 -1.12 -5.79
CA GLN A 19 7.55 -0.93 -5.51
C GLN A 19 7.88 0.32 -4.65
N VAL A 20 6.98 0.73 -3.77
CA VAL A 20 7.22 1.82 -2.79
C VAL A 20 7.41 1.32 -1.36
N GLY A 21 7.59 0.01 -1.17
CA GLY A 21 7.91 -0.58 0.14
C GLY A 21 6.69 -1.05 0.95
N LYS A 22 5.51 -1.25 0.34
CA LYS A 22 4.30 -1.75 1.01
C LYS A 22 4.54 -3.02 1.84
N THR A 23 5.13 -4.02 1.22
CA THR A 23 5.43 -5.32 1.86
C THR A 23 6.42 -5.17 3.03
N GLU A 24 7.45 -4.33 2.87
CA GLU A 24 8.42 -4.06 3.94
C GLU A 24 7.79 -3.38 5.14
N MET A 25 6.81 -2.49 4.91
CA MET A 25 6.03 -1.89 6.00
C MET A 25 5.28 -2.97 6.79
N LEU A 26 4.58 -3.90 6.12
CA LEU A 26 3.88 -5.00 6.80
C LEU A 26 4.84 -5.92 7.57
N LEU A 27 6.00 -6.25 6.99
CA LEU A 27 7.04 -7.03 7.66
C LEU A 27 7.56 -6.31 8.91
N ASN A 28 7.79 -5.01 8.85
CA ASN A 28 8.20 -4.21 10.00
C ASN A 28 7.15 -4.21 11.13
N VAL A 29 5.85 -4.15 10.78
CA VAL A 29 4.76 -4.29 11.78
C VAL A 29 4.80 -5.66 12.43
N ILE A 30 4.94 -6.73 11.65
CA ILE A 30 5.04 -8.10 12.18
C ILE A 30 6.28 -8.21 13.07
N GLY A 31 7.43 -7.73 12.61
CA GLY A 31 8.69 -7.78 13.37
C GLY A 31 8.61 -7.04 14.70
N PHE A 32 7.96 -5.87 14.72
CA PHE A 32 7.71 -5.11 15.95
C PHE A 32 6.88 -5.92 16.94
N HIS A 33 5.78 -6.52 16.49
CA HIS A 33 4.89 -7.32 17.35
C HIS A 33 5.44 -8.72 17.70
N VAL A 34 6.43 -9.22 17.00
CA VAL A 34 7.18 -10.41 17.42
C VAL A 34 8.26 -10.05 18.44
N GLY A 35 8.88 -8.87 18.27
CA GLY A 35 10.08 -8.49 18.98
C GLY A 35 9.85 -7.67 20.25
N GLN A 36 8.92 -6.72 20.23
CA GLN A 36 8.76 -5.66 21.22
C GLN A 36 7.41 -5.68 21.93
N ASP A 37 6.30 -5.87 21.20
CA ASP A 37 4.94 -5.82 21.72
C ASP A 37 4.16 -7.07 21.26
N PRO A 38 4.42 -8.25 21.83
CA PRO A 38 3.84 -9.51 21.37
C PRO A 38 2.32 -9.49 21.30
N ALA A 39 1.78 -9.97 20.17
CA ALA A 39 0.35 -9.96 19.91
C ALA A 39 -0.09 -11.10 19.00
N PRO A 40 -1.34 -11.55 19.08
CA PRO A 40 -1.95 -12.37 18.06
C PRO A 40 -2.20 -11.54 16.79
N MET A 41 -1.64 -11.98 15.66
CA MET A 41 -1.69 -11.31 14.37
C MET A 41 -2.36 -12.18 13.30
N LEU A 42 -3.10 -11.54 12.41
CA LEU A 42 -3.66 -12.14 11.21
C LEU A 42 -3.15 -11.38 9.99
N VAL A 43 -2.50 -12.08 9.08
CA VAL A 43 -2.11 -11.55 7.75
C VAL A 43 -3.06 -12.14 6.73
N VAL A 44 -3.80 -11.27 6.04
CA VAL A 44 -4.72 -11.64 4.98
C VAL A 44 -4.07 -11.29 3.64
N GLN A 45 -3.97 -12.29 2.77
CA GLN A 45 -3.48 -12.16 1.39
C GLN A 45 -4.63 -12.44 0.41
N PRO A 46 -4.57 -12.03 -0.85
CA PRO A 46 -5.61 -12.31 -1.83
C PRO A 46 -5.96 -13.80 -1.93
N THR A 47 -4.95 -14.66 -1.97
CA THR A 47 -5.12 -16.13 -2.02
C THR A 47 -4.26 -16.85 -0.99
N LEU A 48 -4.55 -18.13 -0.74
CA LEU A 48 -3.75 -18.96 0.17
C LEU A 48 -2.33 -19.18 -0.38
N GLU A 49 -2.17 -19.33 -1.70
CA GLU A 49 -0.88 -19.48 -2.36
C GLU A 49 -0.01 -18.24 -2.14
N MET A 50 -0.59 -17.04 -2.26
CA MET A 50 0.11 -15.79 -1.96
C MET A 50 0.50 -15.69 -0.48
N ALA A 51 -0.36 -16.14 0.43
CA ALA A 51 -0.05 -16.19 1.87
C ALA A 51 1.12 -17.14 2.16
N GLN A 52 1.19 -18.29 1.48
CA GLN A 52 2.30 -19.24 1.61
C GLN A 52 3.60 -18.68 1.03
N SER A 53 3.57 -18.05 -0.14
CA SER A 53 4.75 -17.38 -0.73
C SER A 53 5.24 -16.25 0.16
N PHE A 54 4.37 -15.38 0.63
CA PHE A 54 4.74 -14.32 1.59
C PHE A 54 5.42 -14.90 2.84
N SER A 55 4.86 -16.00 3.37
CA SER A 55 5.46 -16.67 4.55
C SER A 55 6.85 -17.21 4.28
N LYS A 56 7.06 -17.86 3.12
CA LYS A 56 8.34 -18.52 2.78
C LYS A 56 9.40 -17.52 2.32
N ASP A 57 8.99 -16.59 1.45
CA ASP A 57 9.95 -15.77 0.70
C ASP A 57 10.23 -14.42 1.36
N ARG A 58 9.36 -13.98 2.28
CA ARG A 58 9.49 -12.69 2.96
C ARG A 58 9.56 -12.83 4.48
N LEU A 59 8.53 -13.43 5.09
CA LEU A 59 8.43 -13.49 6.56
C LEU A 59 9.52 -14.40 7.19
N ALA A 60 9.73 -15.58 6.64
CA ALA A 60 10.71 -16.53 7.21
C ALA A 60 12.16 -16.00 7.13
N PRO A 61 12.63 -15.42 5.99
CA PRO A 61 13.93 -14.75 5.95
C PRO A 61 14.05 -13.60 6.95
N MET A 62 13.04 -12.72 7.05
CA MET A 62 13.05 -11.62 8.00
C MET A 62 13.20 -12.09 9.44
N LEU A 63 12.43 -13.13 9.85
CA LEU A 63 12.52 -13.70 11.21
C LEU A 63 13.86 -14.38 11.49
N ARG A 64 14.49 -14.99 10.47
CA ARG A 64 15.79 -15.67 10.59
C ARG A 64 16.95 -14.69 10.65
N ASP A 65 16.92 -13.64 9.82
CA ASP A 65 18.07 -12.78 9.54
C ASP A 65 18.08 -11.50 10.39
N THR A 66 16.95 -11.15 11.02
CA THR A 66 16.88 -10.01 11.94
C THR A 66 17.39 -10.41 13.32
N PRO A 67 18.50 -9.83 13.84
CA PRO A 67 19.11 -10.26 15.10
C PRO A 67 18.14 -10.32 16.29
N ASN A 68 17.29 -9.32 16.46
CA ASN A 68 16.33 -9.22 17.56
C ASN A 68 15.14 -10.19 17.47
N LEU A 69 14.95 -10.85 16.32
CA LEU A 69 13.86 -11.81 16.08
C LEU A 69 14.37 -13.24 16.03
N LYS A 70 15.67 -13.42 15.83
CA LYS A 70 16.30 -14.72 15.70
C LYS A 70 16.01 -15.59 16.92
N GLY A 71 15.49 -16.79 16.66
CA GLY A 71 15.15 -17.78 17.69
C GLY A 71 13.82 -17.54 18.44
N LYS A 72 13.13 -16.40 18.24
CA LYS A 72 11.80 -16.18 18.84
C LYS A 72 10.72 -17.04 18.19
N VAL A 73 10.83 -17.30 16.90
CA VAL A 73 9.96 -18.23 16.17
C VAL A 73 10.78 -19.47 15.85
N LYS A 74 10.33 -20.65 16.33
CA LYS A 74 11.00 -21.93 16.07
C LYS A 74 10.88 -22.32 14.60
N ASP A 75 11.91 -22.99 14.08
CA ASP A 75 11.89 -23.52 12.71
C ASP A 75 10.70 -24.51 12.54
N PRO A 76 9.91 -24.43 11.45
CA PRO A 76 8.85 -25.37 11.13
C PRO A 76 9.33 -26.85 11.03
N ARG A 77 10.62 -27.07 10.77
CA ARG A 77 11.25 -28.39 10.74
C ARG A 77 11.58 -28.96 12.14
N ALA A 78 11.54 -28.12 13.18
CA ALA A 78 11.64 -28.62 14.54
C ALA A 78 10.40 -29.47 14.83
N ARG A 79 10.55 -30.53 15.65
CA ARG A 79 9.46 -31.46 16.04
C ARG A 79 8.29 -30.79 16.78
N ASP A 80 8.22 -29.49 16.78
CA ASP A 80 7.18 -28.68 17.41
C ASP A 80 6.04 -28.44 16.41
N ALA A 81 4.94 -29.18 16.58
CA ALA A 81 3.76 -29.15 15.72
C ALA A 81 3.05 -27.79 15.66
N ASN A 82 3.48 -26.79 16.44
CA ASN A 82 2.83 -25.48 16.55
C ASN A 82 3.24 -24.50 15.44
N ASN A 83 4.29 -24.80 14.67
CA ASN A 83 4.76 -23.95 13.59
C ASN A 83 4.58 -24.61 12.22
N THR A 84 3.76 -23.97 11.38
CA THR A 84 3.54 -24.36 9.98
C THR A 84 3.91 -23.22 9.03
N THR A 85 3.76 -23.42 7.73
CA THR A 85 3.96 -22.36 6.74
C THR A 85 3.04 -21.17 7.02
N THR A 86 1.77 -21.43 7.37
CA THR A 86 0.74 -20.40 7.54
C THR A 86 0.45 -20.04 9.00
N HIS A 87 1.14 -20.64 9.94
CA HIS A 87 0.97 -20.34 11.38
C HIS A 87 2.31 -20.38 12.10
N LYS A 88 2.64 -19.31 12.79
CA LYS A 88 3.91 -19.17 13.51
C LYS A 88 3.65 -18.67 14.93
N VAL A 89 4.11 -19.44 15.91
CA VAL A 89 3.96 -19.15 17.34
C VAL A 89 5.27 -18.59 17.89
N PHE A 90 5.17 -17.59 18.73
CA PHE A 90 6.27 -16.99 19.48
C PHE A 90 5.81 -16.62 20.90
N PRO A 91 6.72 -16.36 21.84
CA PRO A 91 6.34 -15.97 23.19
C PRO A 91 5.41 -14.76 23.21
N GLY A 92 4.20 -14.94 23.76
CA GLY A 92 3.18 -13.88 23.89
C GLY A 92 2.31 -13.64 22.67
N GLY A 93 2.48 -14.40 21.56
CA GLY A 93 1.65 -14.20 20.38
C GLY A 93 1.80 -15.26 19.30
N HIS A 94 1.15 -14.99 18.17
CA HIS A 94 1.27 -15.80 16.95
C HIS A 94 0.97 -14.96 15.72
N VAL A 95 1.43 -15.42 14.55
CA VAL A 95 1.03 -14.91 13.23
C VAL A 95 0.31 -16.03 12.49
N SER A 96 -0.92 -15.76 12.08
CA SER A 96 -1.68 -16.61 11.15
C SER A 96 -1.74 -15.92 9.78
N LEU A 97 -1.52 -16.70 8.71
CA LEU A 97 -1.59 -16.20 7.34
C LEU A 97 -2.72 -16.93 6.62
N VAL A 98 -3.63 -16.19 5.99
CA VAL A 98 -4.83 -16.75 5.34
C VAL A 98 -5.07 -16.09 3.99
N GLY A 99 -5.80 -16.81 3.13
CA GLY A 99 -6.37 -16.22 1.92
C GLY A 99 -7.68 -15.50 2.22
N SER A 100 -7.96 -14.42 1.52
CA SER A 100 -9.17 -13.60 1.69
C SER A 100 -10.47 -14.34 1.36
N ASN A 101 -10.39 -15.44 0.61
CA ASN A 101 -11.51 -16.30 0.24
C ASN A 101 -11.82 -17.41 1.26
N SER A 102 -11.12 -17.47 2.41
CA SER A 102 -11.28 -18.50 3.43
C SER A 102 -12.09 -18.00 4.63
N PRO A 103 -13.41 -18.21 4.71
CA PRO A 103 -14.23 -17.75 5.83
C PRO A 103 -13.73 -18.27 7.17
N SER A 104 -13.45 -19.58 7.26
CA SER A 104 -12.95 -20.21 8.50
C SER A 104 -11.62 -19.66 8.96
N GLY A 105 -10.71 -19.33 8.02
CA GLY A 105 -9.42 -18.71 8.33
C GLY A 105 -9.58 -17.31 8.90
N LEU A 106 -10.53 -16.53 8.35
CA LEU A 106 -10.84 -15.16 8.78
C LEU A 106 -11.59 -15.12 10.12
N ALA A 107 -12.27 -16.21 10.50
CA ALA A 107 -13.21 -16.24 11.63
C ALA A 107 -12.72 -17.02 12.85
N SER A 108 -11.54 -17.66 12.84
CA SER A 108 -11.21 -18.73 13.77
C SER A 108 -10.71 -18.31 15.17
N ARG A 109 -10.12 -17.12 15.34
CA ARG A 109 -9.42 -16.76 16.60
C ARG A 109 -9.54 -15.26 16.93
N PRO A 110 -9.48 -14.87 18.23
CA PRO A 110 -9.29 -13.48 18.61
C PRO A 110 -7.91 -12.97 18.12
N ILE A 111 -7.92 -11.81 17.46
CA ILE A 111 -6.73 -11.21 16.83
C ILE A 111 -6.63 -9.75 17.27
N ARG A 112 -5.46 -9.30 17.70
CA ARG A 112 -5.21 -7.89 18.03
C ARG A 112 -4.82 -7.07 16.81
N ILE A 113 -3.96 -7.63 15.95
CA ILE A 113 -3.40 -6.94 14.79
C ILE A 113 -3.86 -7.65 13.51
N VAL A 114 -4.60 -6.95 12.66
CA VAL A 114 -5.05 -7.44 11.35
C VAL A 114 -4.29 -6.68 10.27
N LEU A 115 -3.60 -7.40 9.41
CA LEU A 115 -2.83 -6.88 8.28
C LEU A 115 -3.43 -7.41 6.99
N CYS A 116 -4.05 -6.53 6.20
CA CYS A 116 -4.69 -6.86 4.93
C CYS A 116 -3.85 -6.32 3.78
N ASP A 117 -3.24 -7.20 3.01
CA ASP A 117 -2.39 -6.85 1.86
C ASP A 117 -3.17 -7.00 0.56
N GLU A 118 -3.02 -6.03 -0.35
CA GLU A 118 -3.66 -6.00 -1.67
C GLU A 118 -5.19 -6.15 -1.59
N VAL A 119 -5.86 -5.34 -0.74
CA VAL A 119 -7.29 -5.46 -0.45
C VAL A 119 -8.21 -5.30 -1.66
N ASP A 120 -7.76 -4.59 -2.69
CA ASP A 120 -8.52 -4.43 -3.94
C ASP A 120 -8.59 -5.72 -4.77
N ARG A 121 -7.72 -6.69 -4.47
CA ARG A 121 -7.74 -8.02 -5.10
C ARG A 121 -8.59 -9.05 -4.34
N TYR A 122 -9.22 -8.65 -3.23
CA TYR A 122 -10.09 -9.55 -2.49
C TYR A 122 -11.42 -9.75 -3.21
N PRO A 123 -12.03 -10.93 -3.09
CA PRO A 123 -13.40 -11.13 -3.60
C PRO A 123 -14.38 -10.21 -2.85
N ALA A 124 -15.54 -9.98 -3.43
CA ALA A 124 -16.60 -9.22 -2.78
C ALA A 124 -17.10 -9.89 -1.50
N SER A 125 -17.05 -11.22 -1.46
CA SER A 125 -17.44 -12.03 -0.31
C SER A 125 -16.47 -13.21 -0.12
N ALA A 126 -16.08 -13.50 1.11
CA ALA A 126 -15.41 -14.74 1.48
C ALA A 126 -16.47 -15.85 1.54
N GLY A 127 -16.59 -16.64 0.48
CA GLY A 127 -17.70 -17.59 0.32
C GLY A 127 -19.05 -16.88 0.44
N SER A 128 -19.92 -17.34 1.35
CA SER A 128 -21.23 -16.76 1.64
C SER A 128 -21.25 -15.83 2.88
N GLU A 129 -20.09 -15.60 3.57
CA GLU A 129 -20.07 -14.95 4.87
C GLU A 129 -19.86 -13.42 4.81
N GLY A 130 -19.63 -12.86 3.62
CA GLY A 130 -19.50 -11.42 3.42
C GLY A 130 -18.07 -10.91 3.23
N ASP A 131 -17.89 -9.61 3.34
CA ASP A 131 -16.62 -8.94 3.04
C ASP A 131 -15.46 -9.45 3.92
N PRO A 132 -14.34 -9.90 3.31
CA PRO A 132 -13.20 -10.48 4.02
C PRO A 132 -12.58 -9.55 5.08
N VAL A 133 -12.50 -8.24 4.78
CA VAL A 133 -11.92 -7.25 5.70
C VAL A 133 -12.81 -7.09 6.92
N GLN A 134 -14.14 -7.06 6.73
CA GLN A 134 -15.09 -6.94 7.84
C GLN A 134 -15.12 -8.21 8.71
N LEU A 135 -14.98 -9.39 8.12
CA LEU A 135 -14.86 -10.65 8.86
C LEU A 135 -13.60 -10.65 9.74
N ALA A 136 -12.45 -10.30 9.19
CA ALA A 136 -11.19 -10.18 9.93
C ALA A 136 -11.29 -9.12 11.03
N ARG A 137 -11.87 -7.95 10.74
CA ARG A 137 -12.07 -6.85 11.68
C ARG A 137 -12.88 -7.27 12.93
N LYS A 138 -13.92 -8.08 12.76
CA LYS A 138 -14.73 -8.59 13.87
C LYS A 138 -13.90 -9.40 14.87
N ARG A 139 -12.81 -10.05 14.46
CA ARG A 139 -11.92 -10.81 15.36
C ARG A 139 -11.10 -9.95 16.30
N SER A 140 -10.97 -8.66 16.00
CA SER A 140 -10.22 -7.71 16.83
C SER A 140 -11.11 -6.97 17.86
N ALA A 141 -12.40 -7.19 17.86
CA ALA A 141 -13.35 -6.42 18.65
C ALA A 141 -13.09 -6.46 20.18
N THR A 142 -12.55 -7.56 20.69
CA THR A 142 -12.23 -7.74 22.12
C THR A 142 -10.97 -6.98 22.57
N PHE A 143 -10.15 -6.49 21.63
CA PHE A 143 -8.92 -5.75 21.95
C PHE A 143 -9.18 -4.25 21.87
N TRP A 144 -9.03 -3.54 22.96
CA TRP A 144 -9.16 -2.08 22.99
C TRP A 144 -8.06 -1.39 22.18
N ASN A 145 -6.86 -1.99 22.13
CA ASN A 145 -5.66 -1.52 21.41
C ASN A 145 -5.44 -2.25 20.06
N ARG A 146 -6.54 -2.69 19.44
CA ARG A 146 -6.49 -3.36 18.13
C ARG A 146 -5.95 -2.44 17.04
N LYS A 147 -5.33 -3.03 16.03
CA LYS A 147 -4.88 -2.38 14.81
C LYS A 147 -5.39 -3.11 13.58
N ILE A 148 -5.92 -2.35 12.64
CA ILE A 148 -6.29 -2.83 11.31
C ILE A 148 -5.46 -2.05 10.31
N VAL A 149 -4.65 -2.74 9.55
CA VAL A 149 -3.80 -2.13 8.51
C VAL A 149 -4.26 -2.66 7.16
N MET A 150 -4.67 -1.78 6.28
CA MET A 150 -5.06 -2.09 4.91
C MET A 150 -4.06 -1.47 3.94
N VAL A 151 -3.56 -2.24 3.02
CA VAL A 151 -2.59 -1.79 2.01
C VAL A 151 -3.00 -2.30 0.64
N SER A 152 -3.00 -1.45 -0.36
CA SER A 152 -3.25 -1.85 -1.75
C SER A 152 -2.79 -0.78 -2.75
N THR A 153 -2.58 -1.20 -3.99
CA THR A 153 -2.77 -0.34 -5.15
C THR A 153 -4.27 -0.20 -5.40
N PRO A 154 -4.77 0.99 -5.78
CA PRO A 154 -6.17 1.18 -6.11
C PRO A 154 -6.51 0.56 -7.48
N THR A 155 -7.81 0.44 -7.75
CA THR A 155 -8.34 -0.07 -9.02
C THR A 155 -9.25 0.98 -9.67
N ASN A 156 -10.50 0.65 -9.97
CA ASN A 156 -11.44 1.57 -10.59
C ASN A 156 -12.10 2.46 -9.53
N LYS A 157 -12.31 3.73 -9.87
CA LYS A 157 -12.98 4.71 -9.02
C LYS A 157 -14.36 4.22 -8.57
N GLY A 158 -14.64 4.41 -7.28
CA GLY A 158 -15.89 3.98 -6.66
C GLY A 158 -15.99 2.47 -6.37
N ALA A 159 -15.19 1.62 -7.02
CA ALA A 159 -15.13 0.18 -6.75
C ALA A 159 -13.92 -0.22 -5.91
N SER A 160 -12.90 0.62 -5.85
CA SER A 160 -11.66 0.38 -5.10
C SER A 160 -11.92 0.42 -3.59
N ARG A 161 -11.64 -0.72 -2.89
CA ARG A 161 -11.73 -0.77 -1.42
C ARG A 161 -10.75 0.18 -0.74
N ILE A 162 -9.52 0.22 -1.26
CA ILE A 162 -8.48 1.06 -0.64
C ILE A 162 -8.79 2.54 -0.83
N GLU A 163 -9.34 2.94 -1.97
CA GLU A 163 -9.79 4.32 -2.19
C GLU A 163 -10.90 4.69 -1.22
N ASN A 164 -11.97 3.87 -1.14
CA ASN A 164 -13.08 4.14 -0.23
C ASN A 164 -12.60 4.27 1.22
N ALA A 165 -11.71 3.38 1.66
CA ALA A 165 -11.13 3.46 3.00
C ALA A 165 -10.22 4.69 3.20
N PHE A 166 -9.51 5.12 2.14
CA PHE A 166 -8.68 6.33 2.18
C PHE A 166 -9.55 7.59 2.22
N GLU A 167 -10.66 7.63 1.46
CA GLU A 167 -11.61 8.75 1.48
C GLU A 167 -12.29 8.95 2.86
N GLU A 168 -12.46 7.88 3.64
CA GLU A 168 -12.97 7.92 5.02
C GLU A 168 -11.90 8.30 6.07
N SER A 169 -10.65 8.50 5.68
CA SER A 169 -9.51 8.79 6.55
C SER A 169 -9.18 10.28 6.63
N ASP A 170 -8.15 10.62 7.41
CA ASP A 170 -7.57 11.98 7.47
C ASP A 170 -6.71 12.36 6.25
N LYS A 171 -6.63 11.49 5.23
CA LYS A 171 -6.04 11.75 3.91
C LYS A 171 -4.65 12.37 3.97
N ARG A 172 -3.68 11.66 4.51
CA ARG A 172 -2.29 12.13 4.58
C ARG A 172 -1.59 11.95 3.25
N PHE A 173 -1.04 13.04 2.73
CA PHE A 173 -0.14 13.06 1.59
C PHE A 173 1.27 13.39 2.05
N TYR A 174 2.25 12.91 1.28
CA TYR A 174 3.65 13.16 1.58
C TYR A 174 4.12 14.43 0.87
N TYR A 175 4.38 15.48 1.64
CA TYR A 175 4.86 16.76 1.14
C TYR A 175 6.37 16.82 1.22
N VAL A 176 7.00 17.30 0.16
CA VAL A 176 8.45 17.45 0.06
C VAL A 176 8.81 18.91 -0.14
N PRO A 177 9.86 19.42 0.56
CA PRO A 177 10.33 20.78 0.34
C PRO A 177 11.07 20.89 -0.99
N CYS A 178 10.83 21.96 -1.74
CA CYS A 178 11.65 22.27 -2.91
C CYS A 178 13.10 22.55 -2.46
N PRO A 179 14.11 21.95 -3.09
CA PRO A 179 15.51 22.20 -2.74
C PRO A 179 15.98 23.65 -2.94
N ASP A 180 15.27 24.42 -3.78
CA ASP A 180 15.69 25.79 -4.13
C ASP A 180 14.85 26.87 -3.43
N CYS A 181 13.52 26.76 -3.42
CA CYS A 181 12.65 27.77 -2.80
C CYS A 181 12.01 27.34 -1.48
N HIS A 182 12.23 26.08 -1.06
CA HIS A 182 11.67 25.48 0.15
C HIS A 182 10.14 25.37 0.21
N HIS A 183 9.43 25.67 -0.90
CA HIS A 183 7.99 25.42 -1.00
C HIS A 183 7.68 23.95 -0.78
N GLU A 184 6.76 23.64 0.14
CA GLU A 184 6.34 22.27 0.43
C GLU A 184 5.19 21.85 -0.48
N GLN A 185 5.42 20.84 -1.32
CA GLN A 185 4.50 20.37 -2.33
C GLN A 185 4.38 18.85 -2.33
N LYS A 186 3.23 18.31 -2.72
CA LYS A 186 3.10 16.90 -3.07
C LYS A 186 3.52 16.69 -4.52
N LEU A 187 4.23 15.60 -4.79
CA LEU A 187 4.68 15.30 -6.13
C LEU A 187 3.50 14.84 -7.01
N LYS A 188 3.34 15.48 -8.16
CA LYS A 188 2.28 15.23 -9.16
C LYS A 188 2.91 14.85 -10.49
N TRP A 189 2.28 13.93 -11.22
CA TRP A 189 2.76 13.55 -12.55
C TRP A 189 2.74 14.70 -13.54
N SER A 190 1.79 15.62 -13.45
CA SER A 190 1.70 16.82 -14.28
C SER A 190 2.94 17.72 -14.23
N ASN A 191 3.76 17.59 -13.18
CA ASN A 191 4.98 18.38 -12.98
C ASN A 191 6.23 17.61 -13.45
N VAL A 192 6.09 16.40 -13.98
CA VAL A 192 7.16 15.69 -14.66
C VAL A 192 7.24 16.16 -16.11
N GLN A 193 8.38 16.69 -16.51
CA GLN A 193 8.61 17.24 -17.84
C GLN A 193 9.80 16.53 -18.52
N TRP A 194 9.73 16.41 -19.84
CA TRP A 194 10.79 15.86 -20.69
C TRP A 194 10.71 16.46 -22.09
N GLU A 195 11.82 16.44 -22.81
CA GLU A 195 11.85 16.81 -24.22
C GLU A 195 11.16 15.72 -25.06
N LYS A 196 10.47 16.13 -26.13
CA LYS A 196 9.81 15.20 -27.04
C LYS A 196 10.80 14.15 -27.53
N ASP A 197 10.41 12.88 -27.48
CA ASP A 197 11.17 11.70 -27.89
C ASP A 197 12.51 11.47 -27.13
N LYS A 198 12.73 12.18 -26.00
CA LYS A 198 13.93 12.06 -25.16
C LYS A 198 13.56 11.82 -23.69
N PRO A 199 13.07 10.63 -23.32
CA PRO A 199 12.71 10.32 -21.93
C PRO A 199 13.86 10.51 -20.93
N GLU A 200 15.10 10.40 -21.37
CA GLU A 200 16.32 10.61 -20.55
C GLU A 200 16.46 12.04 -20.02
N THR A 201 15.77 13.02 -20.63
CA THR A 201 15.75 14.41 -20.16
C THR A 201 14.72 14.65 -19.05
N ALA A 202 14.01 13.59 -18.60
CA ALA A 202 12.95 13.72 -17.62
C ALA A 202 13.42 14.34 -16.30
N CYS A 203 12.69 15.35 -15.88
CA CYS A 203 12.90 16.04 -14.61
C CYS A 203 11.55 16.36 -13.94
N TYR A 204 11.58 16.60 -12.64
CA TYR A 204 10.44 17.12 -11.90
C TYR A 204 10.56 18.64 -11.78
N VAL A 205 9.49 19.37 -12.06
CA VAL A 205 9.49 20.85 -11.99
C VAL A 205 8.70 21.32 -10.77
N CYS A 206 9.31 22.17 -9.96
CA CYS A 206 8.67 22.77 -8.79
C CYS A 206 7.45 23.59 -9.22
N GLU A 207 6.31 23.38 -8.57
CA GLU A 207 5.07 24.09 -8.89
C GLU A 207 5.11 25.59 -8.54
N GLU A 208 6.01 26.02 -7.64
CA GLU A 208 6.12 27.41 -7.20
C GLU A 208 7.19 28.19 -7.98
N CYS A 209 8.43 27.71 -7.99
CA CYS A 209 9.56 28.48 -8.57
C CYS A 209 10.01 27.99 -9.95
N GLY A 210 9.43 26.92 -10.51
CA GLY A 210 9.81 26.37 -11.79
C GLY A 210 11.17 25.69 -11.84
N SER A 211 11.85 25.51 -10.70
CA SER A 211 13.14 24.82 -10.68
C SER A 211 13.00 23.36 -11.09
N ALA A 212 13.87 22.92 -12.00
CA ALA A 212 13.96 21.55 -12.46
C ALA A 212 14.80 20.69 -11.50
N TRP A 213 14.28 19.50 -11.16
CA TRP A 213 14.95 18.53 -10.31
C TRP A 213 15.26 17.27 -11.11
N ASP A 214 16.52 16.96 -11.23
CA ASP A 214 16.98 15.63 -11.63
C ASP A 214 16.69 14.57 -10.55
N ASP A 215 16.90 13.30 -10.84
CA ASP A 215 16.65 12.23 -9.87
C ASP A 215 17.44 12.39 -8.55
N PRO A 216 18.76 12.69 -8.54
CA PRO A 216 19.49 12.94 -7.32
C PRO A 216 18.91 14.08 -6.46
N LYS A 217 18.45 15.16 -7.10
CA LYS A 217 17.82 16.30 -6.40
C LYS A 217 16.45 15.92 -5.84
N ARG A 218 15.64 15.20 -6.63
CA ARG A 218 14.35 14.64 -6.21
C ARG A 218 14.51 13.68 -5.01
N TYR A 219 15.48 12.77 -5.06
CA TYR A 219 15.72 11.82 -3.94
C TYR A 219 16.12 12.53 -2.66
N ARG A 220 16.92 13.60 -2.74
CA ARG A 220 17.24 14.43 -1.56
C ARG A 220 16.01 15.13 -1.00
N ALA A 221 15.17 15.70 -1.87
CA ALA A 221 13.92 16.35 -1.46
C ALA A 221 12.96 15.36 -0.78
N VAL A 222 12.79 14.16 -1.35
CA VAL A 222 11.92 13.12 -0.77
C VAL A 222 12.37 12.71 0.64
N ARG A 223 13.67 12.64 0.91
CA ARG A 223 14.17 12.30 2.27
C ARG A 223 13.81 13.33 3.34
N LEU A 224 13.54 14.57 2.95
CA LEU A 224 13.18 15.67 3.84
C LEU A 224 11.66 15.86 3.97
N GLY A 225 10.90 15.06 3.24
CA GLY A 225 9.44 15.16 3.21
C GLY A 225 8.76 14.77 4.52
N LYS A 226 7.50 15.18 4.65
CA LYS A 226 6.67 14.94 5.82
C LYS A 226 5.25 14.59 5.42
N TRP A 227 4.62 13.70 6.17
CA TRP A 227 3.21 13.43 6.05
C TRP A 227 2.37 14.58 6.61
N LYS A 228 1.38 15.04 5.84
CA LYS A 228 0.41 16.04 6.28
C LYS A 228 -1.00 15.53 6.04
N ALA A 229 -1.82 15.53 7.08
CA ALA A 229 -3.25 15.31 6.97
C ALA A 229 -3.91 16.47 6.22
N THR A 230 -4.84 16.16 5.34
CA THR A 230 -5.62 17.15 4.57
C THR A 230 -7.09 17.15 4.94
N ASP A 231 -7.50 16.23 5.83
CA ASP A 231 -8.84 16.13 6.36
C ASP A 231 -8.81 15.87 7.88
N GLU A 232 -9.96 15.99 8.55
CA GLU A 232 -10.10 15.79 9.98
C GLU A 232 -9.86 14.33 10.37
N PHE A 233 -9.07 14.11 11.43
CA PHE A 233 -8.84 12.77 11.95
C PHE A 233 -10.07 12.25 12.72
N LYS A 234 -10.65 11.16 12.26
CA LYS A 234 -11.82 10.48 12.85
C LYS A 234 -11.53 9.03 13.26
N GLY A 235 -10.28 8.74 13.64
CA GLY A 235 -9.85 7.40 14.07
C GLY A 235 -9.19 6.55 12.98
N VAL A 236 -9.19 7.01 11.72
CA VAL A 236 -8.55 6.36 10.58
C VAL A 236 -7.43 7.24 10.05
N ALA A 237 -6.21 6.74 10.01
CA ALA A 237 -5.08 7.40 9.39
C ALA A 237 -4.87 6.84 7.97
N GLY A 238 -5.05 7.68 6.95
CA GLY A 238 -4.86 7.32 5.56
C GLY A 238 -3.58 7.89 4.99
N PHE A 239 -2.87 7.11 4.18
CA PHE A 239 -1.60 7.48 3.57
C PHE A 239 -1.67 7.21 2.07
N HIS A 240 -1.34 8.22 1.27
CA HIS A 240 -1.22 8.08 -0.18
C HIS A 240 0.22 8.33 -0.62
N ILE A 241 0.79 7.39 -1.39
CA ILE A 241 2.13 7.55 -1.97
C ILE A 241 2.23 6.90 -3.35
N SER A 242 2.68 7.66 -4.34
CA SER A 242 2.87 7.20 -5.72
C SER A 242 4.31 6.76 -6.01
N GLY A 243 4.53 6.14 -7.16
CA GLY A 243 5.87 5.77 -7.66
C GLY A 243 6.79 6.97 -7.89
N ILE A 244 6.26 8.19 -8.02
CA ILE A 244 7.08 9.41 -8.20
C ILE A 244 8.02 9.64 -6.99
N TYR A 245 7.64 9.17 -5.81
CA TYR A 245 8.46 9.26 -4.59
C TYR A 245 9.55 8.18 -4.51
N SER A 246 9.49 7.14 -5.36
CA SER A 246 10.45 6.04 -5.34
C SER A 246 11.83 6.50 -5.77
N SER A 247 12.85 6.11 -4.99
CA SER A 247 14.26 6.27 -5.38
C SER A 247 14.77 5.11 -6.25
N TRP A 248 13.98 4.07 -6.41
CA TRP A 248 14.35 2.89 -7.21
C TRP A 248 13.97 3.02 -8.69
N THR A 249 13.04 3.94 -9.02
CA THR A 249 12.58 4.17 -10.38
C THR A 249 12.99 5.56 -10.83
N PRO A 250 13.95 5.69 -11.74
CA PRO A 250 14.30 6.96 -12.38
C PRO A 250 13.10 7.54 -13.13
N LEU A 251 13.00 8.88 -13.20
CA LEU A 251 11.93 9.54 -13.96
C LEU A 251 11.96 9.17 -15.44
N ALA A 252 13.14 8.98 -16.00
CA ALA A 252 13.30 8.54 -17.40
C ALA A 252 12.58 7.20 -17.67
N ASP A 253 12.68 6.25 -16.75
CA ASP A 253 12.02 4.95 -16.90
C ASP A 253 10.49 5.08 -16.72
N ALA A 254 10.05 5.85 -15.74
CA ALA A 254 8.63 6.15 -15.55
C ALA A 254 8.01 6.83 -16.79
N VAL A 255 8.74 7.73 -17.45
CA VAL A 255 8.31 8.38 -18.69
C VAL A 255 8.25 7.38 -19.86
N ARG A 256 9.24 6.47 -20.00
CA ARG A 256 9.18 5.40 -21.02
C ARG A 256 7.95 4.51 -20.83
N ASP A 257 7.71 4.10 -19.61
CA ASP A 257 6.54 3.28 -19.25
C ASP A 257 5.24 4.01 -19.54
N PHE A 258 5.13 5.29 -19.18
CA PHE A 258 3.98 6.14 -19.50
C PHE A 258 3.76 6.27 -21.01
N LEU A 259 4.81 6.57 -21.77
CA LEU A 259 4.73 6.71 -23.22
C LEU A 259 4.31 5.42 -23.93
N SER A 260 4.69 4.27 -23.37
CA SER A 260 4.20 2.97 -23.83
C SER A 260 2.73 2.75 -23.41
N ALA A 261 2.41 3.02 -22.17
CA ALA A 261 1.09 2.76 -21.58
C ALA A 261 -0.02 3.62 -22.20
N LYS A 262 0.26 4.90 -22.52
CA LYS A 262 -0.74 5.84 -23.06
C LYS A 262 -1.28 5.48 -24.46
N LYS A 263 -0.72 4.48 -25.11
CA LYS A 263 -1.17 4.02 -26.44
C LYS A 263 -2.51 3.31 -26.42
N MET A 264 -2.87 2.71 -25.26
CA MET A 264 -4.12 1.98 -25.08
C MET A 264 -4.71 2.28 -23.70
N PRO A 265 -6.04 2.49 -23.59
CA PRO A 265 -6.69 2.79 -22.32
C PRO A 265 -6.41 1.76 -21.22
N GLU A 266 -6.38 0.47 -21.55
CA GLU A 266 -6.17 -0.62 -20.61
C GLU A 266 -4.76 -0.56 -19.99
N THR A 267 -3.75 -0.27 -20.80
CA THR A 267 -2.36 -0.16 -20.31
C THR A 267 -2.17 1.14 -19.52
N LEU A 268 -2.81 2.23 -19.95
CA LEU A 268 -2.79 3.50 -19.21
C LEU A 268 -3.47 3.35 -17.85
N ARG A 269 -4.60 2.63 -17.76
CA ARG A 269 -5.25 2.29 -16.48
C ARG A 269 -4.30 1.58 -15.54
N VAL A 270 -3.62 0.53 -16.03
CA VAL A 270 -2.65 -0.20 -15.21
C VAL A 270 -1.54 0.72 -14.71
N TRP A 271 -1.00 1.56 -15.59
CA TRP A 271 0.05 2.50 -15.21
C TRP A 271 -0.43 3.52 -14.17
N THR A 272 -1.62 4.09 -14.34
CA THR A 272 -2.24 5.03 -13.38
C THR A 272 -2.45 4.38 -12.02
N ASN A 273 -3.07 3.21 -11.97
CA ASN A 273 -3.31 2.52 -10.71
C ASN A 273 -2.01 2.09 -10.01
N VAL A 274 -1.06 1.54 -10.78
CA VAL A 274 0.14 0.89 -10.24
C VAL A 274 1.25 1.89 -9.94
N TYR A 275 1.46 2.89 -10.82
CA TYR A 275 2.53 3.87 -10.61
C TYR A 275 2.06 5.10 -9.83
N LEU A 276 0.93 5.71 -10.22
CA LEU A 276 0.42 6.91 -9.54
C LEU A 276 -0.30 6.60 -8.23
N ALA A 277 -0.73 5.36 -8.03
CA ALA A 277 -1.64 4.98 -6.93
C ALA A 277 -2.96 5.77 -6.98
N GLU A 278 -3.43 6.06 -8.18
CA GLU A 278 -4.68 6.76 -8.44
C GLU A 278 -5.70 5.79 -9.04
N THR A 279 -6.97 5.97 -8.72
CA THR A 279 -8.04 5.18 -9.32
C THR A 279 -8.28 5.57 -10.77
N TRP A 280 -8.62 4.58 -11.57
CA TRP A 280 -9.01 4.79 -12.95
C TRP A 280 -10.50 5.14 -13.03
N GLU A 281 -10.80 6.24 -13.69
CA GLU A 281 -12.16 6.61 -14.08
C GLU A 281 -12.33 6.28 -15.56
N ASP A 282 -13.23 5.34 -15.88
CA ASP A 282 -13.59 5.09 -17.26
C ASP A 282 -14.25 6.38 -17.79
N GLN A 283 -13.54 7.09 -18.64
CA GLN A 283 -14.15 8.11 -19.47
C GLN A 283 -15.00 7.32 -20.44
N GLY A 284 -16.29 7.15 -20.10
CA GLY A 284 -17.26 6.58 -21.02
C GLY A 284 -17.09 7.26 -22.37
N GLU A 285 -17.30 6.53 -23.48
CA GLU A 285 -17.20 7.08 -24.82
C GLU A 285 -17.85 8.45 -24.81
N ARG A 286 -17.05 9.50 -24.77
CA ARG A 286 -17.51 10.81 -25.21
C ARG A 286 -17.78 10.60 -26.69
N VAL A 287 -19.05 10.39 -27.01
CA VAL A 287 -19.54 10.61 -28.37
C VAL A 287 -19.09 12.02 -28.67
N ASP A 288 -18.15 12.15 -29.62
CA ASP A 288 -17.68 13.44 -30.08
C ASP A 288 -18.91 14.14 -30.67
N ASP A 289 -19.55 15.01 -29.89
CA ASP A 289 -20.69 15.83 -30.34
C ASP A 289 -20.34 16.64 -31.59
N TYR A 290 -19.05 16.81 -31.89
CA TYR A 290 -18.54 17.40 -33.12
C TYR A 290 -18.74 16.50 -34.35
N ALA A 291 -18.69 15.18 -34.21
CA ALA A 291 -18.88 14.27 -35.33
C ALA A 291 -20.36 14.15 -35.78
N VAL A 292 -21.32 14.56 -34.93
CA VAL A 292 -22.74 14.56 -35.24
C VAL A 292 -23.15 15.85 -35.97
N ALA A 293 -22.47 16.96 -35.71
CA ALA A 293 -22.76 18.24 -36.35
C ALA A 293 -22.29 18.33 -37.82
N GLU A 294 -21.40 17.51 -38.29
CA GLU A 294 -20.92 17.46 -39.70
C GLU A 294 -21.81 16.58 -40.61
N ARG A 295 -22.85 15.93 -40.10
CA ARG A 295 -23.76 15.05 -40.86
C ARG A 295 -25.23 15.54 -40.87
N ALA A 296 -25.47 16.77 -40.47
CA ALA A 296 -26.83 17.41 -40.57
C ALA A 296 -26.88 18.43 -41.70
#